data_cf56d27ef3501b986e428f3e164c6f43
#
_entry.id   cf56d27ef3501b986e428f3e164c6f43
#
_cell.length_a   1.000
_cell.length_b   1.000
_cell.length_c   1.000
_cell.angle_alpha   90.00
_cell.angle_beta   90.00
_cell.angle_gamma   90.00
#
_symmetry.space_group_name_H-M   'P 1'
#
loop_
_entity.id
_entity.type
_entity.pdbx_description
1 polymer ?
#
loop_
_entity_poly.entity_id
_entity_poly.type
_entity_poly.pdbx_seq_one_letter_code
_entity_poly.pdbx_strand_id
1 'polypeptide(L)'
;MAYAPIIIKEPKVLSEDQGRCRRLRIGLGARVYSNRLFEEIAHFFDVHPEIEVTFVTEAGQDFFVPMREGKLDVAIDRLPPVQLIPDRGGFVSWPLIRERQCILMAESDPRSRLTGMTFQDLQGCAVITGLENSMEDRTLKQECRDFGVTLNRIYRSDGIETDMKLLRKGMGVIIGPESFADYYHVAAVPLVPEVMVSLDFICLKKNANRPEIAALRKQLAKVCKEKAPCE
;
A
#
# COMPACT_ATOMS: atom_id res chain seq x y z
N MET A 1 -5.81 -41.04 -15.64
CA MET A 1 -5.53 -39.67 -16.12
C MET A 1 -4.04 -39.46 -16.06
N ALA A 2 -3.40 -39.32 -17.20
CA ALA A 2 -1.95 -39.11 -17.28
C ALA A 2 -1.67 -37.61 -17.11
N TYR A 3 -0.84 -37.25 -16.13
CA TYR A 3 -0.33 -35.90 -15.97
C TYR A 3 0.65 -35.58 -17.10
N ALA A 4 0.38 -34.53 -17.86
CA ALA A 4 1.34 -34.01 -18.82
C ALA A 4 2.56 -33.46 -18.07
N PRO A 5 3.80 -33.76 -18.51
CA PRO A 5 5.00 -33.24 -17.86
C PRO A 5 5.04 -31.71 -18.01
N ILE A 6 5.22 -31.01 -16.89
CA ILE A 6 5.52 -29.59 -16.88
C ILE A 6 6.93 -29.43 -17.45
N ILE A 7 7.06 -28.90 -18.65
CA ILE A 7 8.36 -28.53 -19.22
C ILE A 7 8.83 -27.26 -18.50
N ILE A 8 9.63 -27.43 -17.47
CA ILE A 8 10.38 -26.32 -16.87
C ILE A 8 11.45 -25.96 -17.89
N LYS A 9 11.27 -24.84 -18.61
CA LYS A 9 12.37 -24.24 -19.36
C LYS A 9 13.47 -23.90 -18.37
N GLU A 10 14.64 -24.49 -18.55
CA GLU A 10 15.82 -24.12 -17.77
C GLU A 10 15.99 -22.60 -17.84
N PRO A 11 16.18 -21.92 -16.70
CA PRO A 11 16.49 -20.51 -16.72
C PRO A 11 17.79 -20.34 -17.51
N LYS A 12 17.79 -19.46 -18.52
CA LYS A 12 19.03 -19.03 -19.15
C LYS A 12 19.95 -18.53 -18.04
N VAL A 13 20.99 -19.30 -17.75
CA VAL A 13 22.10 -18.84 -16.92
C VAL A 13 22.69 -17.65 -17.65
N LEU A 14 22.41 -16.44 -17.17
CA LEU A 14 23.05 -15.23 -17.67
C LEU A 14 24.54 -15.39 -17.35
N SER A 15 25.36 -15.47 -18.38
CA SER A 15 26.81 -15.52 -18.27
C SER A 15 27.32 -14.33 -17.45
N GLU A 16 28.23 -14.60 -16.52
CA GLU A 16 28.80 -13.63 -15.55
C GLU A 16 29.61 -12.49 -16.18
N ASP A 17 29.55 -12.31 -17.49
CA ASP A 17 30.37 -11.32 -18.18
C ASP A 17 29.53 -10.50 -19.16
N GLN A 18 29.40 -9.22 -18.86
CA GLN A 18 28.95 -8.04 -19.61
C GLN A 18 27.68 -7.37 -19.03
N GLY A 19 27.95 -6.38 -18.19
CA GLY A 19 26.99 -5.40 -17.74
C GLY A 19 26.40 -5.76 -16.36
N ARG A 20 26.72 -4.96 -15.36
CA ARG A 20 26.13 -5.06 -14.01
C ARG A 20 24.64 -5.25 -14.16
N CYS A 21 24.14 -6.45 -13.87
CA CYS A 21 22.73 -6.73 -13.74
C CYS A 21 22.14 -5.66 -12.79
N ARG A 22 21.26 -4.83 -13.33
CA ARG A 22 20.63 -3.78 -12.55
C ARG A 22 19.65 -4.47 -11.61
N ARG A 23 19.85 -4.31 -10.32
CA ARG A 23 18.97 -4.89 -9.32
C ARG A 23 18.07 -3.80 -8.73
N LEU A 24 16.77 -4.10 -8.59
CA LEU A 24 15.78 -3.23 -8.00
C LEU A 24 14.95 -3.98 -6.96
N ARG A 25 14.97 -3.51 -5.71
CA ARG A 25 14.17 -4.07 -4.61
C ARG A 25 13.07 -3.08 -4.27
N ILE A 26 11.83 -3.54 -4.38
CA ILE A 26 10.64 -2.69 -4.30
C ILE A 26 9.75 -3.16 -3.17
N GLY A 27 9.45 -2.27 -2.22
CA GLY A 27 8.40 -2.43 -1.23
C GLY A 27 7.04 -2.08 -1.83
N LEU A 28 6.07 -2.97 -1.70
CA LEU A 28 4.71 -2.78 -2.23
C LEU A 28 3.69 -2.81 -1.08
N GLY A 29 3.02 -1.68 -0.87
CA GLY A 29 1.84 -1.63 0.00
C GLY A 29 0.60 -2.24 -0.65
N ALA A 30 -0.39 -2.63 0.16
CA ALA A 30 -1.63 -3.29 -0.30
C ALA A 30 -2.40 -2.47 -1.34
N ARG A 31 -2.29 -1.14 -1.31
CA ARG A 31 -2.96 -0.21 -2.24
C ARG A 31 -2.45 -0.31 -3.68
N VAL A 32 -1.27 -0.88 -3.89
CA VAL A 32 -0.76 -1.16 -5.24
C VAL A 32 -1.69 -2.13 -5.97
N TYR A 33 -2.22 -3.13 -5.24
CA TYR A 33 -3.11 -4.15 -5.80
C TYR A 33 -4.53 -3.62 -5.98
N SER A 34 -5.09 -2.94 -4.98
CA SER A 34 -6.45 -2.39 -5.07
C SER A 34 -6.58 -1.32 -6.15
N ASN A 35 -5.52 -0.61 -6.45
CA ASN A 35 -5.45 0.38 -7.54
C ASN A 35 -4.99 -0.20 -8.88
N ARG A 36 -4.81 -1.53 -8.98
CA ARG A 36 -4.37 -2.23 -10.21
C ARG A 36 -3.07 -1.68 -10.79
N LEU A 37 -2.17 -1.25 -9.92
CA LEU A 37 -0.86 -0.76 -10.33
C LEU A 37 0.17 -1.88 -10.49
N PHE A 38 -0.10 -3.03 -9.90
CA PHE A 38 0.82 -4.17 -9.97
C PHE A 38 1.01 -4.65 -11.41
N GLU A 39 -0.04 -4.66 -12.22
CA GLU A 39 0.00 -5.06 -13.63
C GLU A 39 0.94 -4.15 -14.44
N GLU A 40 0.93 -2.86 -14.15
CA GLU A 40 1.82 -1.89 -14.80
C GLU A 40 3.28 -2.04 -14.35
N ILE A 41 3.48 -2.38 -13.07
CA ILE A 41 4.81 -2.70 -12.54
C ILE A 41 5.33 -3.99 -13.18
N ALA A 42 4.50 -5.03 -13.27
CA ALA A 42 4.87 -6.29 -13.91
C ALA A 42 5.20 -6.09 -15.39
N HIS A 43 4.39 -5.31 -16.12
CA HIS A 43 4.66 -4.98 -17.51
C HIS A 43 5.98 -4.22 -17.68
N PHE A 44 6.33 -3.30 -16.76
CA PHE A 44 7.63 -2.63 -16.80
C PHE A 44 8.79 -3.62 -16.79
N PHE A 45 8.74 -4.63 -15.92
CA PHE A 45 9.82 -5.61 -15.82
C PHE A 45 9.80 -6.65 -16.96
N ASP A 46 8.64 -6.93 -17.56
CA ASP A 46 8.53 -7.76 -18.75
C ASP A 46 9.27 -7.14 -19.95
N VAL A 47 9.20 -5.82 -20.11
CA VAL A 47 9.88 -5.08 -21.18
C VAL A 47 11.31 -4.66 -20.80
N HIS A 48 11.74 -4.85 -19.57
CA HIS A 48 13.06 -4.57 -19.05
C HIS A 48 13.72 -5.81 -18.42
N PRO A 49 13.93 -6.90 -19.18
CA PRO A 49 14.45 -8.16 -18.64
C PRO A 49 15.90 -8.06 -18.12
N GLU A 50 16.60 -6.98 -18.43
CA GLU A 50 17.93 -6.66 -17.89
C GLU A 50 17.92 -6.20 -16.43
N ILE A 51 16.74 -5.98 -15.84
CA ILE A 51 16.60 -5.56 -14.45
C ILE A 51 16.12 -6.76 -13.62
N GLU A 52 16.97 -7.23 -12.72
CA GLU A 52 16.57 -8.19 -11.68
C GLU A 52 15.70 -7.47 -10.63
N VAL A 53 14.46 -7.93 -10.40
CA VAL A 53 13.56 -7.33 -9.42
C VAL A 53 13.28 -8.27 -8.26
N THR A 54 13.21 -7.69 -7.04
CA THR A 54 12.72 -8.35 -5.85
C THR A 54 11.58 -7.53 -5.27
N PHE A 55 10.42 -8.13 -5.06
CA PHE A 55 9.29 -7.50 -4.39
C PHE A 55 9.25 -7.89 -2.91
N VAL A 56 8.99 -6.91 -2.05
CA VAL A 56 8.77 -7.07 -0.62
C VAL A 56 7.37 -6.53 -0.31
N THR A 57 6.49 -7.41 0.16
CA THR A 57 5.06 -7.11 0.32
C THR A 57 4.59 -7.24 1.78
N GLU A 58 5.51 -7.17 2.73
CA GLU A 58 5.16 -7.32 4.14
C GLU A 58 4.23 -6.19 4.58
N ALA A 59 3.00 -6.56 4.88
CA ALA A 59 2.01 -5.63 5.39
C ALA A 59 2.44 -5.07 6.75
N GLY A 60 2.16 -3.81 6.97
CA GLY A 60 2.44 -3.15 8.26
C GLY A 60 3.91 -2.83 8.52
N GLN A 61 4.84 -3.15 7.62
CA GLN A 61 6.23 -2.74 7.77
C GLN A 61 6.45 -1.29 7.32
N ASP A 62 7.31 -0.62 8.05
CA ASP A 62 7.84 0.69 7.68
C ASP A 62 8.93 0.49 6.63
N PHE A 63 8.65 0.78 5.36
CA PHE A 63 9.64 0.70 4.27
C PHE A 63 10.77 1.72 4.39
N PHE A 64 10.65 2.73 5.24
CA PHE A 64 11.67 3.77 5.39
C PHE A 64 12.97 3.25 6.02
N VAL A 65 12.87 2.40 7.04
CA VAL A 65 14.04 1.78 7.67
C VAL A 65 14.79 0.88 6.68
N PRO A 66 14.17 -0.10 6.02
CA PRO A 66 14.84 -0.91 4.99
C PRO A 66 15.45 -0.11 3.84
N MET A 67 14.82 1.01 3.43
CA MET A 67 15.40 1.89 2.41
C MET A 67 16.67 2.59 2.90
N ARG A 68 16.69 3.07 4.16
CA ARG A 68 17.89 3.68 4.75
C ARG A 68 19.04 2.69 4.87
N GLU A 69 18.73 1.45 5.24
CA GLU A 69 19.70 0.36 5.37
C GLU A 69 20.16 -0.19 4.01
N GLY A 70 19.60 0.32 2.91
CA GLY A 70 19.91 -0.16 1.58
C GLY A 70 19.37 -1.57 1.27
N LYS A 71 18.38 -2.03 2.02
CA LYS A 71 17.67 -3.30 1.80
C LYS A 71 16.54 -3.15 0.78
N LEU A 72 16.00 -1.95 0.62
CA LEU A 72 15.05 -1.56 -0.42
C LEU A 72 15.58 -0.36 -1.21
N ASP A 73 15.22 -0.28 -2.47
CA ASP A 73 15.58 0.82 -3.35
C ASP A 73 14.41 1.80 -3.52
N VAL A 74 13.19 1.27 -3.57
CA VAL A 74 11.93 2.00 -3.78
C VAL A 74 10.85 1.42 -2.90
N ALA A 75 9.89 2.25 -2.48
CA ALA A 75 8.61 1.80 -1.96
C ALA A 75 7.47 2.45 -2.76
N ILE A 76 6.40 1.69 -2.99
CA ILE A 76 5.14 2.22 -3.53
C ILE A 76 4.09 1.98 -2.46
N ASP A 77 3.84 3.01 -1.68
CA ASP A 77 2.96 2.94 -0.52
C ASP A 77 2.47 4.34 -0.13
N ARG A 78 1.64 4.40 0.90
CA ARG A 78 1.21 5.67 1.48
C ARG A 78 2.38 6.38 2.18
N LEU A 79 2.34 7.70 2.15
CA LEU A 79 3.16 8.51 3.05
C LEU A 79 2.44 8.60 4.42
N PRO A 80 3.09 8.16 5.48
CA PRO A 80 2.54 8.37 6.81
C PRO A 80 2.57 9.86 7.19
N PRO A 81 1.77 10.28 8.18
CA PRO A 81 1.83 11.63 8.73
C PRO A 81 3.26 12.07 9.06
N VAL A 82 3.58 13.36 8.87
CA VAL A 82 4.93 13.92 9.07
C VAL A 82 5.53 13.58 10.43
N GLN A 83 4.68 13.59 11.44
CA GLN A 83 5.07 13.36 12.83
C GLN A 83 5.55 11.93 13.09
N LEU A 84 5.15 10.99 12.23
CA LEU A 84 5.47 9.56 12.39
C LEU A 84 6.71 9.13 11.61
N ILE A 85 7.30 9.99 10.78
CA ILE A 85 8.55 9.73 10.06
C ILE A 85 9.65 10.58 10.67
N PRO A 86 10.46 10.03 11.57
CA PRO A 86 11.67 10.73 12.01
C PRO A 86 12.58 10.93 10.78
N ASP A 87 13.08 12.15 10.61
CA ASP A 87 14.05 12.49 9.57
C ASP A 87 13.60 12.18 8.12
N ARG A 88 12.68 13.00 7.60
CA ARG A 88 12.29 12.99 6.18
C ARG A 88 13.41 13.46 5.22
N GLY A 89 14.48 14.04 5.74
CA GLY A 89 15.47 14.75 4.93
C GLY A 89 16.17 13.93 3.86
N GLY A 90 16.11 12.60 3.92
CA GLY A 90 16.74 11.70 2.97
C GLY A 90 15.83 11.13 1.90
N PHE A 91 14.50 11.34 1.97
CA PHE A 91 13.54 10.76 1.05
C PHE A 91 12.93 11.79 0.11
N VAL A 92 12.51 11.31 -1.06
CA VAL A 92 11.65 12.02 -1.97
C VAL A 92 10.47 11.12 -2.32
N SER A 93 9.31 11.74 -2.55
CA SER A 93 8.10 11.04 -2.96
C SER A 93 7.40 11.77 -4.10
N TRP A 94 6.69 11.01 -4.89
CA TRP A 94 5.84 11.50 -5.96
C TRP A 94 4.48 10.82 -5.85
N PRO A 95 3.40 11.57 -5.64
CA PRO A 95 2.07 11.02 -5.58
C PRO A 95 1.69 10.40 -6.93
N LEU A 96 1.21 9.18 -6.90
CA LEU A 96 0.70 8.45 -8.06
C LEU A 96 -0.82 8.53 -8.13
N ILE A 97 -1.48 8.22 -7.01
CA ILE A 97 -2.94 8.17 -6.91
C ILE A 97 -3.37 8.91 -5.65
N ARG A 98 -4.47 9.65 -5.74
CA ARG A 98 -5.17 10.23 -4.59
C ARG A 98 -6.55 9.62 -4.49
N GLU A 99 -6.96 9.24 -3.30
CA GLU A 99 -8.24 8.61 -3.02
C GLU A 99 -8.76 9.01 -1.64
N ARG A 100 -10.05 8.86 -1.43
CA ARG A 100 -10.68 9.17 -0.14
C ARG A 100 -10.31 8.13 0.91
N GLN A 101 -10.10 8.59 2.12
CA GLN A 101 -10.06 7.73 3.29
C GLN A 101 -11.47 7.45 3.77
N CYS A 102 -11.76 6.19 4.05
CA CYS A 102 -13.07 5.69 4.41
C CYS A 102 -13.01 4.85 5.68
N ILE A 103 -14.16 4.68 6.29
CA ILE A 103 -14.38 3.62 7.28
C ILE A 103 -14.91 2.41 6.51
N LEU A 104 -14.09 1.37 6.45
CA LEU A 104 -14.41 0.11 5.80
C LEU A 104 -15.12 -0.81 6.79
N MET A 105 -16.14 -1.51 6.34
CA MET A 105 -16.92 -2.42 7.15
C MET A 105 -17.54 -3.55 6.34
N ALA A 106 -18.09 -4.57 7.00
CA ALA A 106 -18.85 -5.60 6.31
C ALA A 106 -20.04 -4.98 5.58
N GLU A 107 -20.40 -5.49 4.41
CA GLU A 107 -21.59 -5.02 3.66
C GLU A 107 -22.89 -5.18 4.47
N SER A 108 -22.92 -6.15 5.39
CA SER A 108 -24.03 -6.40 6.30
C SER A 108 -24.13 -5.42 7.48
N ASP A 109 -23.11 -4.58 7.69
CA ASP A 109 -23.15 -3.56 8.77
C ASP A 109 -24.23 -2.52 8.44
N PRO A 110 -25.17 -2.22 9.36
CA PRO A 110 -26.22 -1.24 9.09
C PRO A 110 -25.68 0.14 8.68
N ARG A 111 -24.49 0.51 9.13
CA ARG A 111 -23.84 1.78 8.81
C ARG A 111 -23.28 1.85 7.38
N SER A 112 -23.19 0.72 6.69
CA SER A 112 -22.66 0.64 5.31
C SER A 112 -23.42 1.50 4.31
N ARG A 113 -24.65 1.91 4.64
CA ARG A 113 -25.53 2.74 3.81
C ARG A 113 -25.41 4.24 4.10
N LEU A 114 -24.58 4.63 5.06
CA LEU A 114 -24.36 6.04 5.39
C LEU A 114 -23.57 6.71 4.26
N THR A 115 -23.84 7.98 4.03
CA THR A 115 -23.14 8.79 3.02
C THR A 115 -21.83 9.39 3.54
N GLY A 116 -21.57 9.29 4.84
CA GLY A 116 -20.36 9.75 5.51
C GLY A 116 -20.39 9.39 6.99
N MET A 117 -19.19 9.25 7.57
CA MET A 117 -18.98 9.05 9.00
C MET A 117 -17.86 9.95 9.50
N THR A 118 -18.00 10.45 10.70
CA THR A 118 -16.91 11.17 11.40
C THR A 118 -16.00 10.19 12.13
N PHE A 119 -14.82 10.65 12.53
CA PHE A 119 -13.96 9.81 13.38
C PHE A 119 -14.60 9.53 14.74
N GLN A 120 -15.43 10.45 15.26
CA GLN A 120 -16.18 10.29 16.51
C GLN A 120 -17.21 9.15 16.46
N ASP A 121 -17.71 8.79 15.27
CA ASP A 121 -18.64 7.64 15.12
C ASP A 121 -17.95 6.29 15.37
N LEU A 122 -16.63 6.29 15.55
CA LEU A 122 -15.85 5.12 16.00
C LEU A 122 -15.87 4.92 17.51
N GLN A 123 -16.46 5.86 18.28
CA GLN A 123 -16.57 5.74 19.73
C GLN A 123 -17.21 4.41 20.13
N GLY A 124 -16.51 3.61 20.91
CA GLY A 124 -16.98 2.30 21.35
C GLY A 124 -16.97 1.21 20.26
N CYS A 125 -16.46 1.47 19.08
CA CYS A 125 -16.31 0.46 18.02
C CYS A 125 -15.14 -0.49 18.28
N ALA A 126 -15.22 -1.68 17.69
CA ALA A 126 -14.06 -2.53 17.47
C ALA A 126 -13.36 -2.10 16.18
N VAL A 127 -12.04 -2.00 16.19
CA VAL A 127 -11.23 -1.60 15.04
C VAL A 127 -10.19 -2.70 14.74
N ILE A 128 -9.94 -2.94 13.47
CA ILE A 128 -8.91 -3.84 12.97
C ILE A 128 -7.78 -2.96 12.43
N THR A 129 -6.55 -3.25 12.80
CA THR A 129 -5.35 -2.47 12.43
C THR A 129 -4.10 -3.34 12.38
N GLY A 130 -2.98 -2.77 11.94
CA GLY A 130 -1.68 -3.45 11.95
C GLY A 130 -1.19 -3.82 13.34
N LEU A 131 -0.07 -4.52 13.39
CA LEU A 131 0.58 -4.93 14.63
C LEU A 131 0.88 -3.75 15.54
N GLU A 132 1.06 -4.01 16.82
CA GLU A 132 1.41 -2.99 17.79
C GLU A 132 2.69 -2.25 17.38
N ASN A 133 2.62 -0.91 17.45
CA ASN A 133 3.67 0.00 17.01
C ASN A 133 3.96 0.00 15.48
N SER A 134 3.15 -0.69 14.68
CA SER A 134 3.16 -0.47 13.23
C SER A 134 2.74 0.96 12.88
N MET A 135 2.91 1.33 11.61
CA MET A 135 2.49 2.65 11.14
C MET A 135 0.98 2.85 11.30
N GLU A 136 0.19 1.83 10.98
CA GLU A 136 -1.26 1.81 11.12
C GLU A 136 -1.70 2.01 12.58
N ASP A 137 -1.11 1.24 13.49
CA ASP A 137 -1.43 1.32 14.92
C ASP A 137 -1.05 2.68 15.51
N ARG A 138 0.11 3.22 15.14
CA ARG A 138 0.54 4.57 15.58
C ARG A 138 -0.37 5.67 15.04
N THR A 139 -0.78 5.57 13.77
CA THR A 139 -1.71 6.51 13.16
C THR A 139 -3.06 6.46 13.86
N LEU A 140 -3.63 5.26 14.04
CA LEU A 140 -4.89 5.06 14.75
C LEU A 140 -4.83 5.62 16.18
N LYS A 141 -3.78 5.32 16.93
CA LYS A 141 -3.58 5.84 18.29
C LYS A 141 -3.50 7.37 18.33
N GLN A 142 -2.88 7.98 17.32
CA GLN A 142 -2.80 9.44 17.22
C GLN A 142 -4.17 10.04 16.92
N GLU A 143 -4.89 9.49 15.93
CA GLU A 143 -6.24 9.95 15.58
C GLU A 143 -7.22 9.79 16.76
N CYS A 144 -7.16 8.66 17.49
CA CYS A 144 -7.96 8.47 18.68
C CYS A 144 -7.71 9.56 19.75
N ARG A 145 -6.45 9.97 19.94
CA ARG A 145 -6.11 11.07 20.85
C ARG A 145 -6.62 12.41 20.34
N ASP A 146 -6.41 12.70 19.06
CA ASP A 146 -6.75 14.00 18.46
C ASP A 146 -8.27 14.24 18.46
N PHE A 147 -9.06 13.17 18.28
CA PHE A 147 -10.53 13.23 18.26
C PHE A 147 -11.20 12.82 19.57
N GLY A 148 -10.45 12.44 20.59
CA GLY A 148 -10.99 12.04 21.89
C GLY A 148 -11.81 10.73 21.84
N VAL A 149 -11.48 9.81 20.92
CA VAL A 149 -12.21 8.55 20.70
C VAL A 149 -11.60 7.43 21.53
N THR A 150 -12.47 6.67 22.22
CA THR A 150 -12.11 5.44 22.93
C THR A 150 -12.71 4.24 22.21
N LEU A 151 -11.85 3.32 21.77
CA LEU A 151 -12.25 2.09 21.08
C LEU A 151 -12.64 1.00 22.10
N ASN A 152 -13.64 0.18 21.77
CA ASN A 152 -14.02 -0.97 22.60
C ASN A 152 -12.99 -2.10 22.50
N ARG A 153 -12.54 -2.41 21.29
CA ARG A 153 -11.59 -3.48 21.04
C ARG A 153 -10.69 -3.15 19.84
N ILE A 154 -9.47 -3.62 19.90
CA ILE A 154 -8.54 -3.54 18.77
C ILE A 154 -8.10 -4.94 18.40
N TYR A 155 -8.35 -5.32 17.14
CA TYR A 155 -7.79 -6.53 16.51
C TYR A 155 -6.54 -6.14 15.74
N ARG A 156 -5.47 -6.92 15.87
CA ARG A 156 -4.20 -6.67 15.20
C ARG A 156 -3.77 -7.85 14.36
N SER A 157 -3.31 -7.57 13.15
CA SER A 157 -2.66 -8.56 12.31
C SER A 157 -1.54 -7.91 11.46
N ASP A 158 -0.69 -8.74 10.88
CA ASP A 158 0.37 -8.33 9.96
C ASP A 158 -0.01 -8.54 8.48
N GLY A 159 -1.24 -8.97 8.22
CA GLY A 159 -1.66 -9.32 6.88
C GLY A 159 -3.05 -8.82 6.50
N ILE A 160 -3.10 -8.05 5.40
CA ILE A 160 -4.34 -7.48 4.86
C ILE A 160 -5.42 -8.54 4.60
N GLU A 161 -5.05 -9.75 4.18
CA GLU A 161 -5.99 -10.84 3.97
C GLU A 161 -6.69 -11.28 5.27
N THR A 162 -5.97 -11.30 6.39
CA THR A 162 -6.53 -11.57 7.72
C THR A 162 -7.47 -10.45 8.13
N ASP A 163 -7.05 -9.20 7.95
CA ASP A 163 -7.85 -8.01 8.27
C ASP A 163 -9.18 -8.03 7.52
N MET A 164 -9.14 -8.30 6.22
CA MET A 164 -10.35 -8.34 5.38
C MET A 164 -11.27 -9.52 5.73
N LYS A 165 -10.73 -10.65 6.19
CA LYS A 165 -11.55 -11.76 6.69
C LYS A 165 -12.26 -11.40 7.99
N LEU A 166 -11.58 -10.73 8.92
CA LEU A 166 -12.19 -10.24 10.16
C LEU A 166 -13.26 -9.20 9.86
N LEU A 167 -12.96 -8.27 8.95
CA LEU A 167 -13.87 -7.21 8.50
C LEU A 167 -15.17 -7.79 7.95
N ARG A 168 -15.08 -8.69 6.96
CA ARG A 168 -16.26 -9.35 6.35
C ARG A 168 -17.10 -10.14 7.34
N LYS A 169 -16.51 -10.61 8.45
CA LYS A 169 -17.23 -11.25 9.55
C LYS A 169 -17.91 -10.24 10.50
N GLY A 170 -17.78 -8.94 10.26
CA GLY A 170 -18.34 -7.90 11.12
C GLY A 170 -17.66 -7.79 12.49
N MET A 171 -16.41 -8.25 12.61
CA MET A 171 -15.69 -8.22 13.89
C MET A 171 -15.17 -6.84 14.26
N GLY A 172 -15.17 -5.90 13.32
CA GLY A 172 -14.72 -4.53 13.52
C GLY A 172 -14.76 -3.75 12.22
N VAL A 173 -14.22 -2.54 12.25
CA VAL A 173 -14.05 -1.66 11.10
C VAL A 173 -12.56 -1.41 10.84
N ILE A 174 -12.22 -0.97 9.63
CA ILE A 174 -10.88 -0.55 9.24
C ILE A 174 -10.95 0.89 8.74
N ILE A 175 -10.00 1.73 9.12
CA ILE A 175 -9.78 3.03 8.48
C ILE A 175 -8.84 2.80 7.31
N GLY A 176 -9.35 2.91 6.09
CA GLY A 176 -8.61 2.55 4.89
C GLY A 176 -9.04 3.33 3.65
N PRO A 177 -8.36 3.10 2.52
CA PRO A 177 -8.64 3.79 1.27
C PRO A 177 -9.91 3.26 0.61
N GLU A 178 -10.60 4.12 -0.15
CA GLU A 178 -11.82 3.76 -0.87
C GLU A 178 -11.61 2.59 -1.84
N SER A 179 -10.45 2.50 -2.48
CA SER A 179 -10.12 1.42 -3.42
C SER A 179 -10.20 0.00 -2.84
N PHE A 180 -10.15 -0.13 -1.51
CA PHE A 180 -10.30 -1.43 -0.86
C PHE A 180 -11.72 -1.97 -0.94
N ALA A 181 -12.73 -1.12 -1.10
CA ALA A 181 -14.13 -1.55 -1.18
C ALA A 181 -14.35 -2.53 -2.33
N ASP A 182 -14.04 -2.13 -3.52
CA ASP A 182 -14.24 -2.97 -4.72
C ASP A 182 -13.29 -4.17 -4.73
N TYR A 183 -12.03 -3.94 -4.38
CA TYR A 183 -11.01 -4.99 -4.46
C TYR A 183 -11.25 -6.13 -3.46
N TYR A 184 -11.66 -5.79 -2.24
CA TYR A 184 -11.88 -6.77 -1.17
C TYR A 184 -13.35 -7.12 -0.93
N HIS A 185 -14.28 -6.56 -1.70
CA HIS A 185 -15.73 -6.76 -1.56
C HIS A 185 -16.21 -6.43 -0.13
N VAL A 186 -16.03 -5.17 0.25
CA VAL A 186 -16.44 -4.62 1.53
C VAL A 186 -17.10 -3.26 1.33
N ALA A 187 -17.89 -2.80 2.28
CA ALA A 187 -18.47 -1.46 2.22
C ALA A 187 -17.44 -0.40 2.66
N ALA A 188 -17.46 0.77 1.99
CA ALA A 188 -16.67 1.93 2.35
C ALA A 188 -17.58 3.14 2.56
N VAL A 189 -17.51 3.74 3.74
CA VAL A 189 -18.22 4.97 4.08
C VAL A 189 -17.18 6.09 4.23
N PRO A 190 -17.25 7.16 3.40
CA PRO A 190 -16.26 8.24 3.44
C PRO A 190 -16.18 8.92 4.80
N LEU A 191 -14.97 9.30 5.22
CA LEU A 191 -14.78 10.15 6.38
C LEU A 191 -15.28 11.58 6.10
N VAL A 192 -15.91 12.17 7.09
CA VAL A 192 -16.39 13.56 7.08
C VAL A 192 -15.78 14.29 8.31
N PRO A 193 -15.07 15.42 8.12
CA PRO A 193 -14.71 16.02 6.84
C PRO A 193 -13.87 15.09 5.96
N GLU A 194 -13.94 15.31 4.64
CA GLU A 194 -13.21 14.47 3.67
C GLU A 194 -11.70 14.48 3.95
N VAL A 195 -11.11 13.28 3.97
CA VAL A 195 -9.67 13.08 4.13
C VAL A 195 -9.15 12.39 2.88
N MET A 196 -8.23 13.07 2.17
CA MET A 196 -7.54 12.49 1.01
C MET A 196 -6.23 11.85 1.43
N VAL A 197 -5.99 10.67 0.93
CA VAL A 197 -4.73 9.92 1.12
C VAL A 197 -4.11 9.64 -0.23
N SER A 198 -2.77 9.61 -0.26
CA SER A 198 -2.04 9.32 -1.50
C SER A 198 -1.36 7.98 -1.46
N LEU A 199 -1.27 7.34 -2.62
CA LEU A 199 -0.32 6.27 -2.92
C LEU A 199 0.86 6.92 -3.63
N ASP A 200 2.04 6.80 -3.07
CA ASP A 200 3.24 7.50 -3.51
C ASP A 200 4.32 6.54 -3.98
N PHE A 201 5.08 6.98 -4.97
CA PHE A 201 6.36 6.40 -5.31
C PHE A 201 7.44 7.06 -4.44
N ILE A 202 8.14 6.29 -3.62
CA ILE A 202 9.04 6.79 -2.58
C ILE A 202 10.42 6.18 -2.78
N CYS A 203 11.48 6.99 -2.70
CA CYS A 203 12.86 6.49 -2.66
C CYS A 203 13.78 7.43 -1.88
N LEU A 204 15.00 6.98 -1.59
CA LEU A 204 16.03 7.88 -1.10
C LEU A 204 16.41 8.91 -2.18
N LYS A 205 16.55 10.17 -1.80
CA LYS A 205 16.93 11.28 -2.70
C LYS A 205 18.18 10.97 -3.52
N LYS A 206 19.19 10.32 -2.90
CA LYS A 206 20.43 9.92 -3.59
C LYS A 206 20.20 8.89 -4.71
N ASN A 207 19.11 8.12 -4.65
CA ASN A 207 18.76 7.06 -5.62
C ASN A 207 17.78 7.54 -6.70
N ALA A 208 17.17 8.71 -6.54
CA ALA A 208 16.08 9.20 -7.37
C ALA A 208 16.42 9.29 -8.88
N ASN A 209 17.70 9.51 -9.19
CA ASN A 209 18.21 9.65 -10.55
C ASN A 209 18.83 8.34 -11.11
N ARG A 210 18.78 7.23 -10.40
CA ARG A 210 19.15 5.93 -10.96
C ARG A 210 18.24 5.64 -12.16
N PRO A 211 18.79 5.26 -13.34
CA PRO A 211 18.01 5.14 -14.57
C PRO A 211 16.78 4.24 -14.44
N GLU A 212 16.92 3.08 -13.80
CA GLU A 212 15.82 2.13 -13.57
C GLU A 212 14.73 2.67 -12.65
N ILE A 213 15.09 3.43 -11.62
CA ILE A 213 14.13 4.08 -10.69
C ILE A 213 13.37 5.19 -11.42
N ALA A 214 14.10 6.03 -12.16
CA ALA A 214 13.51 7.13 -12.92
C ALA A 214 12.58 6.61 -14.05
N ALA A 215 12.95 5.53 -14.73
CA ALA A 215 12.15 4.90 -15.77
C ALA A 215 10.85 4.33 -15.21
N LEU A 216 10.92 3.51 -14.15
CA LEU A 216 9.74 2.93 -13.50
C LEU A 216 8.80 4.05 -13.00
N ARG A 217 9.34 5.04 -12.30
CA ARG A 217 8.55 6.19 -11.83
C ARG A 217 7.83 6.92 -12.96
N LYS A 218 8.53 7.18 -14.09
CA LYS A 218 7.95 7.88 -15.25
C LYS A 218 6.81 7.08 -15.87
N GLN A 219 6.97 5.78 -16.00
CA GLN A 219 5.92 4.90 -16.53
C GLN A 219 4.68 4.93 -15.62
N LEU A 220 4.84 4.70 -14.32
CA LEU A 220 3.72 4.69 -13.39
C LEU A 220 3.02 6.06 -13.33
N ALA A 221 3.78 7.17 -13.34
CA ALA A 221 3.20 8.50 -13.35
C ALA A 221 2.40 8.80 -14.64
N LYS A 222 2.81 8.23 -15.79
CA LYS A 222 2.05 8.35 -17.04
C LYS A 222 0.72 7.61 -16.95
N VAL A 223 0.74 6.34 -16.55
CA VAL A 223 -0.46 5.51 -16.42
C VAL A 223 -1.46 6.09 -15.43
N CYS A 224 -0.97 6.59 -14.28
CA CYS A 224 -1.85 7.18 -13.28
C CYS A 224 -2.54 8.47 -13.78
N LYS A 225 -1.88 9.27 -14.62
CA LYS A 225 -2.50 10.45 -15.25
C LYS A 225 -3.57 10.07 -16.27
N GLU A 226 -3.34 8.98 -17.02
CA GLU A 226 -4.31 8.49 -18.02
C GLU A 226 -5.55 7.86 -17.39
N LYS A 227 -5.42 7.32 -16.15
CA LYS A 227 -6.52 6.74 -15.36
C LYS A 227 -7.27 7.76 -14.50
N ALA A 228 -6.73 8.97 -14.32
CA ALA A 228 -7.44 10.04 -13.59
C ALA A 228 -8.69 10.45 -14.39
N PRO A 229 -9.88 10.54 -13.76
CA PRO A 229 -11.05 11.08 -14.43
C PRO A 229 -10.73 12.50 -14.91
N CYS A 230 -11.11 12.83 -16.13
CA CYS A 230 -11.09 14.20 -16.62
C CYS A 230 -12.01 15.02 -15.70
N GLU A 231 -11.42 16.01 -14.99
CA GLU A 231 -12.17 17.02 -14.25
C GLU A 231 -13.02 17.88 -15.17
#